data_6b13c61aa05648d31c76ee3915212726
#
_entry.id   6b13c61aa05648d31c76ee3915212726
#
_cell.length_a   1.000
_cell.length_b   1.000
_cell.length_c   1.000
_cell.angle_alpha   90.00
_cell.angle_beta   90.00
_cell.angle_gamma   90.00
#
_symmetry.space_group_name_H-M   'P 1'
#
loop_
_entity.id
_entity.type
_entity.pdbx_description
1 polymer ?
#
loop_
_entity_poly.entity_id
_entity_poly.type
_entity_poly.pdbx_seq_one_letter_code
_entity_poly.pdbx_strand_id
1 'polypeptide(L)'
;MRVAQVANFYGPRSGGLRTAVDRLGAEYCAAGHEVFLIVPGSAATRTALPSGVTRITVPARQIPFAGGYRAVMPAPVTALLERLAPDAIEVSDRFTLRSLGGWGARQGVTTVMISHERLDRLTGQIMPRPLARRIADVANRRTAANYDTVLCTTSFAREEFDRIGSTNVMTVPLGVDLEMFHPNRFCTQTRSRWAADGQVLLVHCGRLSVEKRADRSIDALGALRDSGVDARLVIAGDGPMRARLERQAARLPVDFTGFIDSRDAVATLLASADVALAPGPHETFGLAALEALACGTPAVVSRTSALTEILTSDSGACADNDPQAIAVAVAGVIDRPEQQRRYCARRRAETFTWPRAAAGMLAALSGLAHGGDGNAVN
;
A
#
# COMPACT_ATOMS: atom_id res chain seq x y z
N MET A 1 -18.61 -6.97 17.70
CA MET A 1 -17.78 -8.16 17.50
C MET A 1 -16.42 -7.95 18.15
N ARG A 2 -15.76 -9.05 18.50
CA ARG A 2 -14.35 -9.09 18.88
C ARG A 2 -13.54 -9.53 17.68
N VAL A 3 -12.71 -8.65 17.14
CA VAL A 3 -11.92 -8.87 15.92
C VAL A 3 -10.44 -9.02 16.30
N ALA A 4 -9.78 -10.08 15.82
CA ALA A 4 -8.34 -10.22 15.94
C ALA A 4 -7.66 -10.01 14.57
N GLN A 5 -6.94 -8.90 14.43
CA GLN A 5 -6.05 -8.64 13.29
C GLN A 5 -4.70 -9.29 13.56
N VAL A 6 -4.21 -10.13 12.65
CA VAL A 6 -2.92 -10.84 12.78
C VAL A 6 -2.03 -10.48 11.61
N ALA A 7 -0.91 -9.81 11.90
CA ALA A 7 -0.01 -9.32 10.85
C ALA A 7 1.46 -9.62 11.18
N ASN A 8 2.12 -10.38 10.30
CA ASN A 8 3.58 -10.45 10.25
C ASN A 8 4.15 -9.28 9.44
N PHE A 9 5.46 -9.10 9.43
CA PHE A 9 6.14 -7.99 8.75
C PHE A 9 5.69 -6.59 9.19
N TYR A 10 5.05 -6.51 10.34
CA TYR A 10 4.65 -5.27 10.99
C TYR A 10 5.83 -4.71 11.80
N GLY A 11 6.37 -3.57 11.39
CA GLY A 11 7.53 -2.94 12.02
C GLY A 11 7.48 -1.42 11.95
N PRO A 12 8.37 -0.71 12.67
CA PRO A 12 8.39 0.76 12.70
C PRO A 12 8.51 1.42 11.33
N ARG A 13 9.21 0.76 10.41
CA ARG A 13 9.44 1.22 9.03
C ARG A 13 8.61 0.47 7.99
N SER A 14 7.60 -0.31 8.41
CA SER A 14 6.63 -0.92 7.49
C SER A 14 5.68 0.16 6.97
N GLY A 15 5.73 0.46 5.69
CA GLY A 15 4.91 1.49 5.06
C GLY A 15 3.43 1.11 4.98
N GLY A 16 2.95 0.76 3.78
CA GLY A 16 1.52 0.55 3.49
C GLY A 16 0.82 -0.49 4.35
N LEU A 17 1.45 -1.66 4.63
CA LEU A 17 0.84 -2.70 5.46
C LEU A 17 0.50 -2.18 6.87
N ARG A 18 1.46 -1.55 7.54
CA ARG A 18 1.23 -1.01 8.89
C ARG A 18 0.14 0.05 8.88
N THR A 19 0.20 0.98 7.93
CA THR A 19 -0.82 2.03 7.78
C THR A 19 -2.21 1.41 7.59
N ALA A 20 -2.35 0.40 6.72
CA ALA A 20 -3.62 -0.26 6.47
C ALA A 20 -4.17 -0.94 7.73
N VAL A 21 -3.35 -1.77 8.40
CA VAL A 21 -3.77 -2.51 9.59
C VAL A 21 -4.13 -1.56 10.74
N ASP A 22 -3.30 -0.54 11.01
CA ASP A 22 -3.54 0.44 12.08
C ASP A 22 -4.82 1.26 11.82
N ARG A 23 -5.05 1.70 10.59
CA ARG A 23 -6.23 2.49 10.22
C ARG A 23 -7.52 1.66 10.23
N LEU A 24 -7.49 0.47 9.65
CA LEU A 24 -8.66 -0.43 9.69
C LEU A 24 -9.05 -0.78 11.13
N GLY A 25 -8.06 -1.12 11.98
CA GLY A 25 -8.31 -1.38 13.39
C GLY A 25 -8.93 -0.19 14.13
N ALA A 26 -8.46 1.03 13.85
CA ALA A 26 -9.05 2.26 14.42
C ALA A 26 -10.51 2.45 13.98
N GLU A 27 -10.81 2.25 12.68
CA GLU A 27 -12.17 2.35 12.16
C GLU A 27 -13.10 1.26 12.74
N TYR A 28 -12.59 0.05 12.95
CA TYR A 28 -13.38 -1.01 13.61
C TYR A 28 -13.71 -0.64 15.05
N CYS A 29 -12.74 -0.05 15.80
CA CYS A 29 -13.01 0.46 17.14
C CYS A 29 -14.05 1.59 17.13
N ALA A 30 -13.94 2.52 16.17
CA ALA A 30 -14.91 3.61 15.98
C ALA A 30 -16.32 3.10 15.65
N ALA A 31 -16.42 1.94 14.96
CA ALA A 31 -17.68 1.25 14.69
C ALA A 31 -18.20 0.40 15.88
N GLY A 32 -17.55 0.48 17.06
CA GLY A 32 -17.99 -0.19 18.29
C GLY A 32 -17.54 -1.65 18.44
N HIS A 33 -16.49 -2.06 17.70
CA HIS A 33 -15.90 -3.39 17.83
C HIS A 33 -14.72 -3.41 18.80
N GLU A 34 -14.51 -4.52 19.50
CA GLU A 34 -13.29 -4.77 20.30
C GLU A 34 -12.22 -5.32 19.37
N VAL A 35 -11.06 -4.66 19.27
CA VAL A 35 -10.01 -5.01 18.30
C VAL A 35 -8.70 -5.35 18.98
N PHE A 36 -8.17 -6.53 18.65
CA PHE A 36 -6.85 -6.99 19.05
C PHE A 36 -5.92 -7.05 17.85
N LEU A 37 -4.84 -6.26 17.88
CA LEU A 37 -3.79 -6.31 16.86
C LEU A 37 -2.63 -7.19 17.35
N ILE A 38 -2.49 -8.38 16.76
CA ILE A 38 -1.46 -9.36 17.09
C ILE A 38 -0.31 -9.24 16.10
N VAL A 39 0.87 -8.86 16.57
CA VAL A 39 2.07 -8.60 15.76
C VAL A 39 3.32 -9.20 16.38
N PRO A 40 4.37 -9.51 15.59
CA PRO A 40 5.63 -9.98 16.13
C PRO A 40 6.38 -8.87 16.89
N GLY A 41 7.05 -9.23 17.99
CA GLY A 41 7.88 -8.34 18.78
C GLY A 41 9.13 -9.02 19.32
N SER A 42 9.99 -8.26 20.02
CA SER A 42 11.12 -8.81 20.76
C SER A 42 10.72 -9.46 22.09
N ALA A 43 9.61 -8.97 22.66
CA ALA A 43 9.04 -9.45 23.92
C ALA A 43 7.51 -9.49 23.83
N ALA A 44 6.88 -10.24 24.73
CA ALA A 44 5.44 -10.23 24.90
C ALA A 44 5.01 -8.91 25.59
N THR A 45 4.13 -8.17 24.95
CA THR A 45 3.53 -6.95 25.53
C THR A 45 2.05 -6.87 25.17
N ARG A 46 1.28 -6.14 25.98
CA ARG A 46 -0.10 -5.78 25.71
C ARG A 46 -0.26 -4.28 25.96
N THR A 47 -0.66 -3.53 24.95
CA THR A 47 -0.71 -2.07 24.99
C THR A 47 -2.03 -1.59 24.38
N ALA A 48 -2.81 -0.82 25.12
CA ALA A 48 -3.94 -0.08 24.58
C ALA A 48 -3.40 1.11 23.78
N LEU A 49 -3.83 1.23 22.51
CA LEU A 49 -3.48 2.36 21.65
C LEU A 49 -4.53 3.46 21.79
N PRO A 50 -4.18 4.73 21.50
CA PRO A 50 -5.15 5.84 21.50
C PRO A 50 -6.35 5.64 20.59
N SER A 51 -6.21 4.81 19.56
CA SER A 51 -7.30 4.42 18.64
C SER A 51 -8.32 3.44 19.24
N GLY A 52 -8.14 2.97 20.47
CA GLY A 52 -8.96 1.92 21.09
C GLY A 52 -8.48 0.48 20.81
N VAL A 53 -7.60 0.29 19.84
CA VAL A 53 -7.03 -1.03 19.52
C VAL A 53 -6.13 -1.53 20.63
N THR A 54 -6.30 -2.77 21.06
CA THR A 54 -5.36 -3.45 21.96
C THR A 54 -4.29 -4.17 21.15
N ARG A 55 -3.07 -3.60 21.12
CA ARG A 55 -1.93 -4.25 20.46
C ARG A 55 -1.28 -5.27 21.38
N ILE A 56 -1.08 -6.48 20.86
CA ILE A 56 -0.41 -7.59 21.56
C ILE A 56 0.80 -8.00 20.71
N THR A 57 1.99 -7.91 21.30
CA THR A 57 3.20 -8.41 20.65
C THR A 57 3.49 -9.84 21.10
N VAL A 58 3.78 -10.70 20.13
CA VAL A 58 4.19 -12.08 20.35
C VAL A 58 5.71 -12.18 20.09
N PRO A 59 6.50 -12.74 21.01
CA PRO A 59 7.93 -12.90 20.83
C PRO A 59 8.25 -13.66 19.53
N ALA A 60 9.07 -13.08 18.69
CA ALA A 60 9.46 -13.66 17.41
C ALA A 60 10.91 -13.34 17.06
N ARG A 61 11.58 -14.27 16.38
CA ARG A 61 12.94 -14.07 15.90
C ARG A 61 12.94 -13.12 14.69
N GLN A 62 14.02 -12.38 14.58
CA GLN A 62 14.29 -11.57 13.40
C GLN A 62 14.54 -12.46 12.18
N ILE A 63 13.97 -12.10 11.04
CA ILE A 63 14.22 -12.79 9.77
C ILE A 63 15.56 -12.26 9.24
N PRO A 64 16.55 -13.14 9.01
CA PRO A 64 17.84 -12.73 8.45
C PRO A 64 17.65 -11.98 7.12
N PHE A 65 18.42 -10.93 6.93
CA PHE A 65 18.43 -10.11 5.69
C PHE A 65 17.11 -9.43 5.31
N ALA A 66 16.08 -9.48 6.15
CA ALA A 66 14.76 -8.90 5.89
C ALA A 66 14.57 -7.48 6.48
N GLY A 67 15.65 -6.69 6.62
CA GLY A 67 15.54 -5.29 7.07
C GLY A 67 14.98 -5.12 8.50
N GLY A 68 15.21 -6.11 9.37
CA GLY A 68 14.78 -6.06 10.77
C GLY A 68 13.37 -6.60 11.03
N TYR A 69 12.68 -7.08 10.00
CA TYR A 69 11.37 -7.71 10.18
C TYR A 69 11.43 -8.99 11.00
N ARG A 70 10.32 -9.25 11.71
CA ARG A 70 10.06 -10.46 12.48
C ARG A 70 8.84 -11.16 11.93
N ALA A 71 8.76 -12.48 12.12
CA ALA A 71 7.57 -13.26 11.83
C ALA A 71 7.29 -14.22 12.99
N VAL A 72 6.06 -14.24 13.45
CA VAL A 72 5.57 -15.19 14.44
C VAL A 72 5.05 -16.43 13.73
N MET A 73 5.24 -17.58 14.34
CA MET A 73 4.69 -18.86 13.88
C MET A 73 3.24 -19.05 14.33
N PRO A 74 2.44 -19.90 13.66
CA PRO A 74 1.02 -20.09 14.00
C PRO A 74 0.75 -20.53 15.44
N ALA A 75 1.53 -21.46 16.01
CA ALA A 75 1.24 -22.06 17.31
C ALA A 75 1.10 -21.05 18.48
N PRO A 76 2.02 -20.10 18.72
CA PRO A 76 1.82 -19.10 19.77
C PRO A 76 0.65 -18.16 19.48
N VAL A 77 0.31 -17.94 18.21
CA VAL A 77 -0.84 -17.11 17.81
C VAL A 77 -2.14 -17.85 18.11
N THR A 78 -2.27 -19.12 17.75
CA THR A 78 -3.48 -19.92 18.04
C THR A 78 -3.73 -20.01 19.55
N ALA A 79 -2.71 -20.28 20.36
CA ALA A 79 -2.84 -20.28 21.83
C ALA A 79 -3.29 -18.92 22.41
N LEU A 80 -2.94 -17.81 21.75
CA LEU A 80 -3.41 -16.48 22.12
C LEU A 80 -4.86 -16.26 21.66
N LEU A 81 -5.22 -16.66 20.45
CA LEU A 81 -6.57 -16.56 19.89
C LEU A 81 -7.59 -17.37 20.71
N GLU A 82 -7.24 -18.57 21.19
CA GLU A 82 -8.06 -19.37 22.10
C GLU A 82 -8.41 -18.63 23.40
N ARG A 83 -7.45 -17.88 23.96
CA ARG A 83 -7.68 -17.06 25.16
C ARG A 83 -8.48 -15.79 24.89
N LEU A 84 -8.31 -15.20 23.70
CA LEU A 84 -9.02 -13.99 23.30
C LEU A 84 -10.47 -14.28 22.88
N ALA A 85 -10.74 -15.50 22.40
CA ALA A 85 -12.03 -15.94 21.88
C ALA A 85 -12.64 -14.91 20.91
N PRO A 86 -11.97 -14.58 19.78
CA PRO A 86 -12.50 -13.62 18.83
C PRO A 86 -13.70 -14.20 18.07
N ASP A 87 -14.61 -13.32 17.64
CA ASP A 87 -15.70 -13.68 16.73
C ASP A 87 -15.20 -13.83 15.28
N ALA A 88 -14.16 -13.05 14.93
CA ALA A 88 -13.56 -13.08 13.61
C ALA A 88 -12.04 -12.81 13.65
N ILE A 89 -11.31 -13.39 12.71
CA ILE A 89 -9.87 -13.10 12.50
C ILE A 89 -9.62 -12.53 11.11
N GLU A 90 -8.79 -11.50 11.07
CA GLU A 90 -8.25 -10.88 9.86
C GLU A 90 -6.75 -11.15 9.78
N VAL A 91 -6.30 -11.82 8.74
CA VAL A 91 -4.89 -12.25 8.61
C VAL A 91 -4.24 -11.56 7.41
N SER A 92 -3.17 -10.82 7.68
CA SER A 92 -2.40 -10.07 6.68
C SER A 92 -1.11 -10.77 6.22
N ASP A 93 -0.99 -12.07 6.46
CA ASP A 93 0.16 -12.88 6.03
C ASP A 93 -0.30 -14.25 5.53
N ARG A 94 -0.24 -14.44 4.23
CA ARG A 94 -0.61 -15.70 3.56
C ARG A 94 0.53 -16.71 3.44
N PHE A 95 1.71 -16.42 3.97
CA PHE A 95 2.86 -17.33 3.94
C PHE A 95 2.95 -18.16 5.22
N THR A 96 3.29 -17.50 6.32
CA THR A 96 3.58 -18.18 7.59
C THR A 96 2.33 -18.40 8.43
N LEU A 97 1.27 -17.56 8.27
CA LEU A 97 0.05 -17.61 9.06
C LEU A 97 -1.16 -18.23 8.32
N ARG A 98 -0.94 -18.79 7.13
CA ARG A 98 -2.02 -19.38 6.31
C ARG A 98 -2.87 -20.44 7.05
N SER A 99 -2.28 -21.18 7.96
CA SER A 99 -2.98 -22.23 8.74
C SER A 99 -4.00 -21.69 9.74
N LEU A 100 -4.00 -20.38 10.02
CA LEU A 100 -4.98 -19.76 10.93
C LEU A 100 -6.41 -19.84 10.37
N GLY A 101 -6.60 -19.83 9.05
CA GLY A 101 -7.92 -20.07 8.46
C GLY A 101 -8.50 -21.42 8.85
N GLY A 102 -7.71 -22.50 8.70
CA GLY A 102 -8.16 -23.83 9.13
C GLY A 102 -8.33 -23.97 10.66
N TRP A 103 -7.63 -23.16 11.46
CA TRP A 103 -7.90 -23.05 12.90
C TRP A 103 -9.27 -22.42 13.13
N GLY A 104 -9.58 -21.29 12.49
CA GLY A 104 -10.86 -20.60 12.62
C GLY A 104 -12.03 -21.48 12.25
N ALA A 105 -11.95 -22.22 11.14
CA ALA A 105 -12.99 -23.16 10.71
C ALA A 105 -13.29 -24.23 11.77
N ARG A 106 -12.28 -24.73 12.50
CA ARG A 106 -12.48 -25.69 13.59
C ARG A 106 -13.08 -25.08 14.85
N GLN A 107 -12.90 -23.79 15.08
CA GLN A 107 -13.40 -23.05 16.22
C GLN A 107 -14.73 -22.33 15.95
N GLY A 108 -15.24 -22.37 14.74
CA GLY A 108 -16.45 -21.61 14.34
C GLY A 108 -16.21 -20.09 14.30
N VAL A 109 -14.96 -19.66 14.07
CA VAL A 109 -14.54 -18.26 14.00
C VAL A 109 -14.46 -17.85 12.53
N THR A 110 -15.08 -16.73 12.15
CA THR A 110 -15.01 -16.21 10.78
C THR A 110 -13.57 -15.81 10.43
N THR A 111 -13.12 -16.21 9.25
CA THR A 111 -11.73 -16.03 8.82
C THR A 111 -11.62 -15.24 7.53
N VAL A 112 -10.86 -14.15 7.56
CA VAL A 112 -10.58 -13.30 6.41
C VAL A 112 -9.08 -13.21 6.18
N MET A 113 -8.64 -13.47 4.94
CA MET A 113 -7.26 -13.24 4.50
C MET A 113 -7.17 -12.00 3.64
N ILE A 114 -6.33 -11.04 4.01
CA ILE A 114 -6.05 -9.88 3.16
C ILE A 114 -4.83 -10.14 2.28
N SER A 115 -5.03 -10.08 0.98
CA SER A 115 -3.98 -10.20 -0.03
C SER A 115 -3.37 -8.82 -0.33
N HIS A 116 -2.30 -8.46 0.39
CA HIS A 116 -1.58 -7.20 0.19
C HIS A 116 -0.61 -7.24 -0.99
N GLU A 117 -0.26 -8.43 -1.49
CA GLU A 117 0.75 -8.62 -2.54
C GLU A 117 0.32 -9.70 -3.54
N ARG A 118 0.84 -9.63 -4.76
CA ARG A 118 0.69 -10.70 -5.75
C ARG A 118 1.83 -11.70 -5.65
N LEU A 119 1.51 -12.96 -5.39
CA LEU A 119 2.50 -14.03 -5.28
C LEU A 119 3.24 -14.31 -6.58
N ASP A 120 2.52 -14.32 -7.71
CA ASP A 120 3.11 -14.57 -9.02
C ASP A 120 4.14 -13.49 -9.41
N ARG A 121 3.92 -12.23 -8.98
CA ARG A 121 4.85 -11.13 -9.20
C ARG A 121 6.04 -11.16 -8.23
N LEU A 122 5.80 -11.50 -6.97
CA LEU A 122 6.85 -11.61 -5.96
C LEU A 122 7.82 -12.75 -6.29
N THR A 123 7.30 -13.96 -6.54
CA THR A 123 8.11 -15.12 -6.91
C THR A 123 8.77 -15.00 -8.28
N GLY A 124 8.13 -14.28 -9.21
CA GLY A 124 8.68 -13.98 -10.54
C GLY A 124 9.92 -13.08 -10.55
N GLN A 125 10.30 -12.50 -9.40
CA GLN A 125 11.57 -11.77 -9.26
C GLN A 125 12.78 -12.70 -9.09
N ILE A 126 12.57 -13.95 -8.64
CA ILE A 126 13.63 -14.90 -8.29
C ILE A 126 13.59 -16.18 -9.14
N MET A 127 12.54 -16.39 -9.94
CA MET A 127 12.37 -17.57 -10.77
C MET A 127 11.65 -17.26 -12.10
N PRO A 128 11.74 -18.15 -13.13
CA PRO A 128 11.04 -17.96 -14.39
C PRO A 128 9.51 -17.80 -14.19
N ARG A 129 8.91 -16.87 -14.91
CA ARG A 129 7.47 -16.52 -14.80
C ARG A 129 6.50 -17.71 -14.83
N PRO A 130 6.66 -18.72 -15.73
CA PRO A 130 5.72 -19.87 -15.75
C PRO A 130 5.76 -20.68 -14.45
N LEU A 131 6.94 -20.88 -13.87
CA LEU A 131 7.12 -21.60 -12.61
C LEU A 131 6.58 -20.78 -11.43
N ALA A 132 6.91 -19.49 -11.38
CA ALA A 132 6.40 -18.55 -10.39
C ALA A 132 4.86 -18.57 -10.35
N ARG A 133 4.22 -18.53 -11.52
CA ARG A 133 2.77 -18.58 -11.66
C ARG A 133 2.18 -19.89 -11.13
N ARG A 134 2.77 -21.04 -11.48
CA ARG A 134 2.30 -22.35 -10.99
C ARG A 134 2.40 -22.46 -9.46
N ILE A 135 3.51 -22.01 -8.88
CA ILE A 135 3.70 -22.01 -7.43
C ILE A 135 2.69 -21.07 -6.75
N ALA A 136 2.49 -19.88 -7.29
CA ALA A 136 1.49 -18.93 -6.80
C ALA A 136 0.07 -19.54 -6.87
N ASP A 137 -0.30 -20.19 -7.98
CA ASP A 137 -1.61 -20.81 -8.16
C ASP A 137 -1.88 -21.92 -7.12
N VAL A 138 -0.88 -22.76 -6.84
CA VAL A 138 -1.01 -23.79 -5.79
C VAL A 138 -1.14 -23.18 -4.42
N ALA A 139 -0.36 -22.15 -4.11
CA ALA A 139 -0.41 -21.45 -2.82
C ALA A 139 -1.75 -20.74 -2.64
N ASN A 140 -2.25 -20.08 -3.68
CA ASN A 140 -3.53 -19.35 -3.67
C ASN A 140 -4.74 -20.29 -3.52
N ARG A 141 -4.75 -21.45 -4.20
CA ARG A 141 -5.79 -22.49 -3.98
C ARG A 141 -5.83 -22.93 -2.53
N ARG A 142 -4.66 -23.16 -1.90
CA ARG A 142 -4.59 -23.52 -0.48
C ARG A 142 -5.04 -22.38 0.44
N THR A 143 -4.75 -21.14 0.08
CA THR A 143 -5.23 -19.97 0.83
C THR A 143 -6.74 -19.85 0.73
N ALA A 144 -7.30 -19.86 -0.47
CA ALA A 144 -8.74 -19.75 -0.69
C ALA A 144 -9.53 -20.90 -0.02
N ALA A 145 -8.97 -22.12 -0.04
CA ALA A 145 -9.60 -23.29 0.63
C ALA A 145 -9.57 -23.22 2.17
N ASN A 146 -8.67 -22.42 2.76
CA ASN A 146 -8.52 -22.33 4.22
C ASN A 146 -9.27 -21.17 4.87
N TYR A 147 -9.70 -20.19 4.10
CA TYR A 147 -10.35 -18.98 4.61
C TYR A 147 -11.78 -18.86 4.08
N ASP A 148 -12.69 -18.32 4.90
CA ASP A 148 -14.05 -18.05 4.46
C ASP A 148 -14.06 -16.98 3.37
N THR A 149 -13.23 -15.96 3.50
CA THR A 149 -13.09 -14.89 2.51
C THR A 149 -11.63 -14.51 2.28
N VAL A 150 -11.26 -14.30 1.01
CA VAL A 150 -10.02 -13.65 0.60
C VAL A 150 -10.35 -12.23 0.15
N LEU A 151 -9.76 -11.24 0.81
CA LEU A 151 -9.89 -9.83 0.43
C LEU A 151 -8.70 -9.39 -0.40
N CYS A 152 -8.99 -8.81 -1.56
CA CYS A 152 -8.02 -8.13 -2.42
C CYS A 152 -8.28 -6.63 -2.38
N THR A 153 -7.24 -5.81 -2.42
CA THR A 153 -7.39 -4.35 -2.37
C THR A 153 -7.68 -3.72 -3.74
N THR A 154 -7.50 -4.49 -4.81
CA THR A 154 -7.68 -4.08 -6.21
C THR A 154 -8.06 -5.29 -7.07
N SER A 155 -8.63 -5.03 -8.25
CA SER A 155 -8.85 -6.05 -9.28
C SER A 155 -7.55 -6.66 -9.76
N PHE A 156 -6.48 -5.86 -9.85
CA PHE A 156 -5.12 -6.36 -10.14
C PHE A 156 -4.64 -7.42 -9.13
N ALA A 157 -4.88 -7.22 -7.84
CA ALA A 157 -4.53 -8.20 -6.81
C ALA A 157 -5.44 -9.45 -6.89
N ARG A 158 -6.70 -9.27 -7.30
CA ARG A 158 -7.70 -10.32 -7.45
C ARG A 158 -7.43 -11.26 -8.61
N GLU A 159 -6.82 -10.80 -9.71
CA GLU A 159 -6.54 -11.60 -10.93
C GLU A 159 -5.89 -12.95 -10.66
N GLU A 160 -5.02 -13.09 -9.65
CA GLU A 160 -4.38 -14.38 -9.36
C GLU A 160 -5.33 -15.40 -8.68
N PHE A 161 -6.41 -14.93 -8.04
CA PHE A 161 -7.46 -15.76 -7.48
C PHE A 161 -8.54 -16.09 -8.51
N ASP A 162 -8.92 -15.14 -9.37
CA ASP A 162 -9.83 -15.38 -10.50
C ASP A 162 -9.26 -16.42 -11.45
N ARG A 163 -7.95 -16.36 -11.72
CA ARG A 163 -7.22 -17.35 -12.56
C ARG A 163 -7.34 -18.77 -12.06
N ILE A 164 -7.49 -18.98 -10.76
CA ILE A 164 -7.66 -20.33 -10.18
C ILE A 164 -9.12 -20.69 -9.89
N GLY A 165 -10.06 -19.83 -10.29
CA GLY A 165 -11.50 -20.05 -10.14
C GLY A 165 -12.00 -19.94 -8.68
N SER A 166 -11.34 -19.14 -7.84
CA SER A 166 -11.80 -18.93 -6.46
C SER A 166 -13.08 -18.09 -6.42
N THR A 167 -14.09 -18.57 -5.68
CA THR A 167 -15.40 -17.91 -5.56
C THR A 167 -15.57 -17.07 -4.31
N ASN A 168 -14.72 -17.27 -3.30
CA ASN A 168 -14.75 -16.58 -2.02
C ASN A 168 -13.81 -15.36 -1.98
N VAL A 169 -13.74 -14.60 -3.08
CA VAL A 169 -12.85 -13.44 -3.21
C VAL A 169 -13.66 -12.15 -3.28
N MET A 170 -13.36 -11.21 -2.42
CA MET A 170 -13.93 -9.86 -2.43
C MET A 170 -12.86 -8.83 -2.77
N THR A 171 -13.28 -7.72 -3.38
CA THR A 171 -12.41 -6.57 -3.61
C THR A 171 -12.87 -5.39 -2.75
N VAL A 172 -11.99 -4.93 -1.86
CA VAL A 172 -12.25 -3.79 -0.97
C VAL A 172 -11.04 -2.85 -1.04
N PRO A 173 -11.15 -1.70 -1.72
CA PRO A 173 -10.08 -0.72 -1.79
C PRO A 173 -9.74 -0.15 -0.40
N LEU A 174 -8.46 0.13 -0.17
CA LEU A 174 -8.02 0.84 1.04
C LEU A 174 -8.40 2.32 0.98
N GLY A 175 -8.29 3.00 2.11
CA GLY A 175 -8.54 4.42 2.24
C GLY A 175 -7.28 5.26 2.32
N VAL A 176 -7.47 6.58 2.37
CA VAL A 176 -6.45 7.58 2.68
C VAL A 176 -6.96 8.52 3.77
N ASP A 177 -6.05 9.06 4.55
CA ASP A 177 -6.34 10.08 5.56
C ASP A 177 -6.47 11.46 4.89
N LEU A 178 -7.70 11.86 4.60
CA LEU A 178 -8.02 13.09 3.88
C LEU A 178 -7.82 14.37 4.70
N GLU A 179 -7.70 14.25 6.03
CA GLU A 179 -7.38 15.38 6.93
C GLU A 179 -5.88 15.58 7.00
N MET A 180 -5.12 14.52 7.18
CA MET A 180 -3.67 14.55 7.19
C MET A 180 -3.10 14.96 5.84
N PHE A 181 -3.55 14.29 4.76
CA PHE A 181 -3.15 14.55 3.38
C PHE A 181 -4.19 15.45 2.71
N HIS A 182 -3.85 16.75 2.65
CA HIS A 182 -4.77 17.77 2.17
C HIS A 182 -4.01 18.86 1.37
N PRO A 183 -4.61 19.46 0.33
CA PRO A 183 -3.97 20.55 -0.42
C PRO A 183 -3.53 21.73 0.44
N ASN A 184 -4.23 22.00 1.54
CA ASN A 184 -3.87 23.06 2.50
C ASN A 184 -2.53 22.83 3.23
N ARG A 185 -1.90 21.65 3.04
CA ARG A 185 -0.53 21.39 3.51
C ARG A 185 0.54 21.98 2.60
N PHE A 186 0.15 22.59 1.49
CA PHE A 186 1.09 23.34 0.65
C PHE A 186 1.85 24.36 1.49
N CYS A 187 3.17 24.42 1.31
CA CYS A 187 4.04 25.32 2.04
C CYS A 187 5.07 25.92 1.09
N THR A 188 5.01 27.23 0.90
CA THR A 188 5.93 27.98 0.04
C THR A 188 7.38 27.76 0.45
N GLN A 189 7.68 27.74 1.75
CA GLN A 189 9.04 27.50 2.24
C GLN A 189 9.54 26.10 1.87
N THR A 190 8.68 25.08 1.98
CA THR A 190 9.03 23.71 1.52
C THR A 190 9.21 23.69 0.01
N ARG A 191 8.34 24.36 -0.75
CA ARG A 191 8.44 24.47 -2.20
C ARG A 191 9.79 25.09 -2.61
N SER A 192 10.11 26.27 -2.08
CA SER A 192 11.33 27.03 -2.38
C SER A 192 12.63 26.31 -1.95
N ARG A 193 12.55 25.45 -0.92
CA ARG A 193 13.67 24.59 -0.52
C ARG A 193 14.07 23.62 -1.61
N TRP A 194 13.08 23.07 -2.34
CA TRP A 194 13.29 21.95 -3.27
C TRP A 194 13.26 22.36 -4.73
N ALA A 195 12.65 23.48 -5.09
CA ALA A 195 12.57 23.94 -6.48
C ALA A 195 12.57 25.47 -6.53
N ALA A 196 13.22 26.02 -7.54
CA ALA A 196 13.16 27.45 -7.87
C ALA A 196 11.78 27.82 -8.44
N ASP A 197 11.52 29.12 -8.52
CA ASP A 197 10.29 29.62 -9.14
C ASP A 197 10.23 29.19 -10.62
N GLY A 198 9.07 28.69 -11.02
CA GLY A 198 8.87 28.15 -12.38
C GLY A 198 9.42 26.75 -12.64
N GLN A 199 10.24 26.21 -11.74
CA GLN A 199 10.79 24.85 -11.89
C GLN A 199 9.76 23.79 -11.48
N VAL A 200 9.61 22.74 -12.26
CA VAL A 200 8.72 21.60 -11.96
C VAL A 200 9.32 20.75 -10.84
N LEU A 201 8.57 20.54 -9.76
CA LEU A 201 8.95 19.68 -8.64
C LEU A 201 8.28 18.31 -8.75
N LEU A 202 9.08 17.30 -9.05
CA LEU A 202 8.68 15.90 -9.01
C LEU A 202 8.97 15.31 -7.64
N VAL A 203 8.12 14.38 -7.18
CA VAL A 203 8.36 13.64 -5.95
C VAL A 203 8.20 12.14 -6.17
N HIS A 204 9.13 11.34 -5.63
CA HIS A 204 8.99 9.89 -5.49
C HIS A 204 8.98 9.55 -4.00
N CYS A 205 7.86 9.05 -3.48
CA CYS A 205 7.72 8.74 -2.07
C CYS A 205 7.56 7.23 -1.87
N GLY A 206 8.50 6.63 -1.11
CA GLY A 206 8.43 5.21 -0.80
C GLY A 206 9.75 4.56 -0.44
N ARG A 207 9.71 3.26 -0.10
CA ARG A 207 10.91 2.48 0.19
C ARG A 207 11.80 2.37 -1.05
N LEU A 208 13.10 2.57 -0.89
CA LEU A 208 14.06 2.44 -1.99
C LEU A 208 14.46 0.97 -2.19
N SER A 209 13.56 0.22 -2.80
CA SER A 209 13.68 -1.20 -3.11
C SER A 209 13.46 -1.46 -4.60
N VAL A 210 13.85 -2.64 -5.06
CA VAL A 210 13.85 -2.98 -6.50
C VAL A 210 12.44 -2.87 -7.11
N GLU A 211 11.41 -3.27 -6.38
CA GLU A 211 10.02 -3.25 -6.84
C GLU A 211 9.44 -1.84 -7.01
N LYS A 212 9.93 -0.85 -6.25
CA LYS A 212 9.43 0.53 -6.32
C LYS A 212 9.98 1.32 -7.51
N ARG A 213 11.09 0.86 -8.09
CA ARG A 213 11.66 1.40 -9.33
C ARG A 213 11.93 2.90 -9.31
N ALA A 214 12.49 3.42 -8.20
CA ALA A 214 12.93 4.81 -8.12
C ALA A 214 14.02 5.17 -9.19
N ASP A 215 14.73 4.16 -9.69
CA ASP A 215 15.63 4.27 -10.84
C ASP A 215 14.90 4.85 -12.08
N ARG A 216 13.69 4.42 -12.36
CA ARG A 216 12.88 4.95 -13.48
C ARG A 216 12.45 6.39 -13.27
N SER A 217 12.22 6.82 -12.02
CA SER A 217 11.92 8.22 -11.71
C SER A 217 13.11 9.12 -12.01
N ILE A 218 14.33 8.65 -11.74
CA ILE A 218 15.58 9.36 -12.06
C ILE A 218 15.78 9.44 -13.58
N ASP A 219 15.64 8.33 -14.29
CA ASP A 219 15.79 8.29 -15.74
C ASP A 219 14.72 9.15 -16.45
N ALA A 220 13.49 9.12 -15.94
CA ALA A 220 12.40 9.97 -16.46
C ALA A 220 12.65 11.46 -16.23
N LEU A 221 13.28 11.85 -15.11
CA LEU A 221 13.72 13.23 -14.91
C LEU A 221 14.75 13.63 -15.98
N GLY A 222 15.72 12.77 -16.30
CA GLY A 222 16.70 13.01 -17.36
C GLY A 222 15.98 13.26 -18.69
N ALA A 223 15.12 12.33 -19.11
CA ALA A 223 14.37 12.43 -20.36
C ALA A 223 13.46 13.68 -20.43
N LEU A 224 12.83 14.06 -19.30
CA LEU A 224 12.02 15.28 -19.21
C LEU A 224 12.86 16.55 -19.39
N ARG A 225 14.05 16.61 -18.78
CA ARG A 225 14.98 17.73 -18.94
C ARG A 225 15.55 17.82 -20.34
N ASP A 226 15.86 16.69 -20.97
CA ASP A 226 16.31 16.62 -22.36
C ASP A 226 15.24 17.15 -23.33
N SER A 227 13.95 17.08 -22.96
CA SER A 227 12.85 17.69 -23.71
C SER A 227 12.68 19.20 -23.45
N GLY A 228 13.52 19.82 -22.63
CA GLY A 228 13.53 21.26 -22.35
C GLY A 228 12.73 21.69 -21.12
N VAL A 229 12.16 20.76 -20.35
CA VAL A 229 11.43 21.08 -19.11
C VAL A 229 12.43 21.24 -17.96
N ASP A 230 12.47 22.42 -17.32
CA ASP A 230 13.26 22.60 -16.10
C ASP A 230 12.56 21.93 -14.90
N ALA A 231 13.06 20.78 -14.50
CA ALA A 231 12.49 19.95 -13.45
C ALA A 231 13.53 19.47 -12.45
N ARG A 232 13.09 19.24 -11.22
CA ARG A 232 13.83 18.58 -10.13
C ARG A 232 13.04 17.40 -9.58
N LEU A 233 13.75 16.46 -8.94
CA LEU A 233 13.14 15.30 -8.29
C LEU A 233 13.57 15.21 -6.83
N VAL A 234 12.59 15.11 -5.93
CA VAL A 234 12.82 14.76 -4.53
C VAL A 234 12.44 13.29 -4.33
N ILE A 235 13.39 12.50 -3.84
CA ILE A 235 13.18 11.08 -3.48
C ILE A 235 13.06 10.99 -1.96
N ALA A 236 11.83 10.79 -1.48
CA ALA A 236 11.50 10.69 -0.06
C ALA A 236 11.38 9.22 0.34
N GLY A 237 12.37 8.74 1.06
CA GLY A 237 12.43 7.36 1.54
C GLY A 237 13.84 6.84 1.68
N ASP A 238 13.94 5.61 2.19
CA ASP A 238 15.21 4.92 2.38
C ASP A 238 15.08 3.44 2.02
N GLY A 239 16.21 2.77 1.77
CA GLY A 239 16.20 1.35 1.44
C GLY A 239 17.49 0.85 0.79
N PRO A 240 17.55 -0.45 0.48
CA PRO A 240 18.78 -1.08 0.00
C PRO A 240 19.29 -0.54 -1.33
N MET A 241 18.46 0.13 -2.12
CA MET A 241 18.85 0.69 -3.42
C MET A 241 19.47 2.08 -3.32
N ARG A 242 19.47 2.74 -2.15
CA ARG A 242 19.86 4.15 -1.99
C ARG A 242 21.21 4.48 -2.63
N ALA A 243 22.27 3.78 -2.26
CA ALA A 243 23.61 4.07 -2.78
C ALA A 243 23.74 3.90 -4.31
N ARG A 244 22.96 2.97 -4.89
CA ARG A 244 22.91 2.81 -6.35
C ARG A 244 22.17 3.97 -7.01
N LEU A 245 21.05 4.39 -6.44
CA LEU A 245 20.23 5.49 -6.97
C LEU A 245 20.96 6.83 -6.88
N GLU A 246 21.69 7.10 -5.79
CA GLU A 246 22.54 8.29 -5.65
C GLU A 246 23.62 8.36 -6.73
N ARG A 247 24.27 7.22 -7.06
CA ARG A 247 25.24 7.17 -8.19
C ARG A 247 24.56 7.42 -9.54
N GLN A 248 23.38 6.85 -9.77
CA GLN A 248 22.61 7.08 -11.01
C GLN A 248 22.21 8.54 -11.16
N ALA A 249 21.83 9.19 -10.06
CA ALA A 249 21.38 10.57 -10.04
C ALA A 249 22.51 11.62 -10.09
N ALA A 250 23.79 11.23 -10.05
CA ALA A 250 24.92 12.13 -9.80
C ALA A 250 25.03 13.36 -10.73
N ARG A 251 24.43 13.31 -11.93
CA ARG A 251 24.42 14.41 -12.91
C ARG A 251 23.06 15.08 -13.09
N LEU A 252 22.08 14.71 -12.28
CA LEU A 252 20.70 15.21 -12.34
C LEU A 252 20.34 15.94 -11.06
N PRO A 253 19.44 16.92 -11.10
CA PRO A 253 18.96 17.64 -9.92
C PRO A 253 17.98 16.75 -9.11
N VAL A 254 18.56 15.81 -8.37
CA VAL A 254 17.82 14.85 -7.51
C VAL A 254 18.28 15.02 -6.07
N ASP A 255 17.32 15.19 -5.17
CA ASP A 255 17.56 15.27 -3.74
C ASP A 255 17.00 14.03 -3.03
N PHE A 256 17.80 13.43 -2.12
CA PHE A 256 17.40 12.29 -1.31
C PHE A 256 17.19 12.72 0.13
N THR A 257 15.95 12.71 0.61
CA THR A 257 15.63 13.11 2.00
C THR A 257 15.96 12.04 3.02
N GLY A 258 16.10 10.79 2.61
CA GLY A 258 16.03 9.64 3.51
C GLY A 258 14.60 9.37 3.98
N PHE A 259 14.48 8.52 5.00
CA PHE A 259 13.18 8.23 5.62
C PHE A 259 12.68 9.46 6.38
N ILE A 260 11.45 9.86 6.11
CA ILE A 260 10.77 10.97 6.79
C ILE A 260 9.84 10.38 7.86
N ASP A 261 10.16 10.58 9.15
CA ASP A 261 9.38 10.07 10.27
C ASP A 261 8.03 10.79 10.45
N SER A 262 8.01 12.11 10.17
CA SER A 262 6.82 12.93 10.31
C SER A 262 5.88 12.78 9.12
N ARG A 263 4.66 12.30 9.38
CA ARG A 263 3.61 12.24 8.35
C ARG A 263 3.18 13.64 7.88
N ASP A 264 3.21 14.65 8.76
CA ASP A 264 2.97 16.05 8.40
C ASP A 264 4.00 16.55 7.39
N ALA A 265 5.29 16.22 7.60
CA ALA A 265 6.35 16.60 6.66
C ALA A 265 6.19 15.88 5.30
N VAL A 266 5.75 14.62 5.29
CA VAL A 266 5.41 13.90 4.05
C VAL A 266 4.23 14.58 3.33
N ALA A 267 3.16 14.90 4.06
CA ALA A 267 1.99 15.58 3.49
C ALA A 267 2.35 16.96 2.93
N THR A 268 3.20 17.73 3.63
CA THR A 268 3.68 19.03 3.18
C THR A 268 4.53 18.90 1.90
N LEU A 269 5.43 17.92 1.84
CA LEU A 269 6.23 17.66 0.63
C LEU A 269 5.33 17.27 -0.55
N LEU A 270 4.40 16.35 -0.34
CA LEU A 270 3.45 15.92 -1.38
C LEU A 270 2.59 17.08 -1.88
N ALA A 271 2.01 17.88 -0.98
CA ALA A 271 1.18 19.02 -1.35
C ALA A 271 1.97 20.11 -2.10
N SER A 272 3.29 20.23 -1.85
CA SER A 272 4.15 21.22 -2.48
C SER A 272 4.75 20.75 -3.82
N ALA A 273 4.57 19.49 -4.20
CA ALA A 273 5.03 18.95 -5.48
C ALA A 273 4.03 19.21 -6.62
N ASP A 274 4.52 19.16 -7.86
CA ASP A 274 3.70 19.28 -9.07
C ASP A 274 3.18 17.94 -9.56
N VAL A 275 4.02 16.88 -9.48
CA VAL A 275 3.69 15.51 -9.91
C VAL A 275 4.37 14.50 -9.00
N ALA A 276 3.62 13.50 -8.57
CA ALA A 276 4.16 12.33 -7.89
C ALA A 276 4.46 11.19 -8.87
N LEU A 277 5.63 10.56 -8.72
CA LEU A 277 6.06 9.45 -9.57
C LEU A 277 5.96 8.12 -8.79
N ALA A 278 5.24 7.15 -9.34
CA ALA A 278 5.13 5.80 -8.81
C ALA A 278 5.31 4.74 -9.91
N PRO A 279 6.53 4.61 -10.49
CA PRO A 279 6.78 3.77 -11.66
C PRO A 279 6.96 2.27 -11.33
N GLY A 280 6.68 1.86 -10.09
CA GLY A 280 6.75 0.47 -9.67
C GLY A 280 5.69 -0.40 -10.35
N PRO A 281 6.09 -1.45 -11.12
CA PRO A 281 5.15 -2.23 -11.94
C PRO A 281 4.36 -3.29 -11.14
N HIS A 282 4.63 -3.42 -9.85
CA HIS A 282 4.09 -4.48 -8.99
C HIS A 282 3.33 -3.94 -7.77
N GLU A 283 3.02 -2.64 -7.76
CA GLU A 283 2.15 -2.08 -6.73
C GLU A 283 0.78 -2.75 -6.76
N THR A 284 0.31 -3.16 -5.60
CA THR A 284 -0.99 -3.81 -5.42
C THR A 284 -2.09 -2.86 -4.96
N PHE A 285 -1.71 -1.71 -4.39
CA PHE A 285 -2.62 -0.60 -4.08
C PHE A 285 -1.93 0.76 -4.22
N GLY A 286 -0.78 0.98 -3.54
CA GLY A 286 0.04 2.17 -3.69
C GLY A 286 -0.46 3.38 -2.89
N LEU A 287 -0.51 3.24 -1.57
CA LEU A 287 -0.93 4.32 -0.65
C LEU A 287 -0.19 5.64 -0.90
N ALA A 288 1.10 5.61 -1.23
CA ALA A 288 1.86 6.85 -1.46
C ALA A 288 1.34 7.67 -2.65
N ALA A 289 0.90 7.01 -3.73
CA ALA A 289 0.27 7.71 -4.85
C ALA A 289 -1.11 8.26 -4.46
N LEU A 290 -1.89 7.52 -3.69
CA LEU A 290 -3.18 7.97 -3.18
C LEU A 290 -3.02 9.13 -2.17
N GLU A 291 -1.99 9.11 -1.33
CA GLU A 291 -1.62 10.21 -0.43
C GLU A 291 -1.24 11.49 -1.21
N ALA A 292 -0.54 11.34 -2.34
CA ALA A 292 -0.24 12.46 -3.24
C ALA A 292 -1.52 13.04 -3.85
N LEU A 293 -2.41 12.19 -4.38
CA LEU A 293 -3.72 12.63 -4.89
C LEU A 293 -4.52 13.37 -3.81
N ALA A 294 -4.52 12.87 -2.57
CA ALA A 294 -5.22 13.50 -1.46
C ALA A 294 -4.65 14.89 -1.12
N CYS A 295 -3.35 15.10 -1.34
CA CYS A 295 -2.70 16.41 -1.27
C CYS A 295 -2.97 17.31 -2.50
N GLY A 296 -3.77 16.87 -3.45
CA GLY A 296 -4.02 17.57 -4.71
C GLY A 296 -2.86 17.46 -5.70
N THR A 297 -1.95 16.53 -5.53
CA THR A 297 -0.81 16.34 -6.43
C THR A 297 -1.09 15.15 -7.35
N PRO A 298 -1.22 15.39 -8.68
CA PRO A 298 -1.46 14.33 -9.65
C PRO A 298 -0.31 13.33 -9.66
N ALA A 299 -0.58 12.09 -10.04
CA ALA A 299 0.42 11.03 -10.06
C ALA A 299 0.65 10.49 -11.48
N VAL A 300 1.91 10.17 -11.80
CA VAL A 300 2.27 9.37 -12.97
C VAL A 300 2.73 7.99 -12.48
N VAL A 301 2.02 6.96 -12.95
CA VAL A 301 2.14 5.60 -12.44
C VAL A 301 2.46 4.60 -13.54
N SER A 302 2.99 3.42 -13.16
CA SER A 302 3.18 2.33 -14.11
C SER A 302 1.84 1.77 -14.62
N ARG A 303 1.68 1.65 -15.92
CA ARG A 303 0.51 1.03 -16.58
C ARG A 303 0.30 -0.43 -16.18
N THR A 304 1.34 -1.12 -15.71
CA THR A 304 1.29 -2.53 -15.35
C THR A 304 1.10 -2.78 -13.85
N SER A 305 0.72 -1.76 -13.10
CA SER A 305 0.44 -1.83 -11.65
C SER A 305 -1.04 -1.62 -11.35
N ALA A 306 -1.45 -1.95 -10.13
CA ALA A 306 -2.79 -1.66 -9.63
C ALA A 306 -3.12 -0.16 -9.53
N LEU A 307 -2.11 0.71 -9.61
CA LEU A 307 -2.30 2.16 -9.51
C LEU A 307 -3.17 2.72 -10.65
N THR A 308 -3.30 1.99 -11.75
CA THR A 308 -4.23 2.33 -12.83
C THR A 308 -5.69 2.35 -12.36
N GLU A 309 -6.05 1.57 -11.34
CA GLU A 309 -7.40 1.54 -10.76
C GLU A 309 -7.63 2.72 -9.80
N ILE A 310 -6.55 3.33 -9.28
CA ILE A 310 -6.63 4.49 -8.39
C ILE A 310 -6.79 5.78 -9.18
N LEU A 311 -6.21 5.86 -10.38
CA LEU A 311 -6.26 7.07 -11.21
C LEU A 311 -7.52 7.14 -12.08
N THR A 312 -7.87 8.38 -12.43
CA THR A 312 -8.68 8.73 -13.56
C THR A 312 -7.83 9.52 -14.57
N SER A 313 -8.28 9.66 -15.80
CA SER A 313 -7.52 10.36 -16.85
C SER A 313 -7.21 11.83 -16.53
N ASP A 314 -7.94 12.45 -15.61
CA ASP A 314 -7.80 13.83 -15.17
C ASP A 314 -7.02 13.98 -13.85
N SER A 315 -6.91 12.92 -13.04
CA SER A 315 -6.19 12.94 -11.76
C SER A 315 -4.70 12.58 -11.89
N GLY A 316 -4.25 12.15 -13.06
CA GLY A 316 -2.87 11.74 -13.30
C GLY A 316 -2.69 11.14 -14.69
N ALA A 317 -1.67 10.30 -14.84
CA ALA A 317 -1.44 9.57 -16.09
C ALA A 317 -0.80 8.18 -15.82
N CYS A 318 -1.06 7.24 -16.73
CA CYS A 318 -0.44 5.92 -16.75
C CYS A 318 0.61 5.86 -17.86
N ALA A 319 1.82 5.48 -17.52
CA ALA A 319 2.93 5.37 -18.45
C ALA A 319 3.42 3.93 -18.59
N ASP A 320 3.96 3.59 -19.74
CA ASP A 320 4.73 2.38 -19.91
C ASP A 320 6.03 2.46 -19.11
N ASN A 321 6.65 1.30 -18.88
CA ASN A 321 7.80 1.19 -17.99
C ASN A 321 9.13 1.67 -18.63
N ASP A 322 9.04 2.69 -19.45
CA ASP A 322 10.11 3.33 -20.20
C ASP A 322 10.29 4.80 -19.74
N PRO A 323 11.53 5.29 -19.55
CA PRO A 323 11.77 6.65 -19.08
C PRO A 323 11.15 7.75 -19.95
N GLN A 324 11.19 7.60 -21.28
CA GLN A 324 10.60 8.57 -22.22
C GLN A 324 9.08 8.59 -22.11
N ALA A 325 8.46 7.41 -22.01
CA ALA A 325 7.01 7.32 -21.81
C ALA A 325 6.56 7.98 -20.50
N ILE A 326 7.33 7.81 -19.42
CA ILE A 326 7.07 8.47 -18.14
C ILE A 326 7.25 9.99 -18.27
N ALA A 327 8.31 10.46 -18.93
CA ALA A 327 8.55 11.89 -19.17
C ALA A 327 7.42 12.54 -19.98
N VAL A 328 6.96 11.90 -21.06
CA VAL A 328 5.82 12.35 -21.87
C VAL A 328 4.54 12.42 -21.02
N ALA A 329 4.30 11.42 -20.16
CA ALA A 329 3.15 11.42 -19.27
C ALA A 329 3.23 12.57 -18.25
N VAL A 330 4.41 12.86 -17.70
CA VAL A 330 4.64 14.01 -16.81
C VAL A 330 4.36 15.32 -17.54
N ALA A 331 4.93 15.51 -18.75
CA ALA A 331 4.69 16.70 -19.56
C ALA A 331 3.18 16.91 -19.81
N GLY A 332 2.47 15.88 -20.23
CA GLY A 332 1.02 15.96 -20.45
C GLY A 332 0.20 16.24 -19.18
N VAL A 333 0.71 15.91 -17.98
CA VAL A 333 0.08 16.28 -16.72
C VAL A 333 0.34 17.75 -16.38
N ILE A 334 1.58 18.24 -16.52
CA ILE A 334 1.94 19.63 -16.18
C ILE A 334 1.37 20.66 -17.17
N ASP A 335 1.11 20.27 -18.41
CA ASP A 335 0.48 21.13 -19.44
C ASP A 335 -0.97 21.50 -19.09
N ARG A 336 -1.61 20.74 -18.19
CA ARG A 336 -2.97 21.06 -17.72
C ARG A 336 -2.92 22.24 -16.73
N PRO A 337 -3.99 23.08 -16.69
CA PRO A 337 -4.07 24.14 -15.70
C PRO A 337 -3.87 23.61 -14.27
N GLU A 338 -3.01 24.24 -13.49
CA GLU A 338 -2.63 23.75 -12.17
C GLU A 338 -3.83 23.54 -11.25
N GLN A 339 -4.73 24.52 -11.21
CA GLN A 339 -5.92 24.44 -10.36
C GLN A 339 -6.79 23.23 -10.75
N GLN A 340 -6.95 22.94 -12.04
CA GLN A 340 -7.74 21.83 -12.52
C GLN A 340 -7.10 20.49 -12.17
N ARG A 341 -5.78 20.30 -12.45
CA ARG A 341 -5.10 19.03 -12.17
C ARG A 341 -5.07 18.72 -10.67
N ARG A 342 -4.88 19.75 -9.80
CA ARG A 342 -4.92 19.60 -8.35
C ARG A 342 -6.31 19.26 -7.83
N TYR A 343 -7.33 19.93 -8.34
CA TYR A 343 -8.72 19.65 -8.00
C TYR A 343 -9.12 18.20 -8.37
N CYS A 344 -8.82 17.76 -9.59
CA CYS A 344 -9.14 16.42 -10.04
C CYS A 344 -8.41 15.34 -9.24
N ALA A 345 -7.12 15.56 -8.89
CA ALA A 345 -6.36 14.66 -8.04
C ALA A 345 -7.05 14.52 -6.66
N ARG A 346 -7.39 15.64 -6.01
CA ARG A 346 -8.07 15.65 -4.72
C ARG A 346 -9.43 14.95 -4.78
N ARG A 347 -10.27 15.31 -5.75
CA ARG A 347 -11.60 14.70 -5.93
C ARG A 347 -11.52 13.19 -6.11
N ARG A 348 -10.51 12.71 -6.83
CA ARG A 348 -10.30 11.27 -6.97
C ARG A 348 -9.95 10.60 -5.64
N ALA A 349 -9.06 11.18 -4.86
CA ALA A 349 -8.69 10.63 -3.54
C ALA A 349 -9.88 10.57 -2.57
N GLU A 350 -10.80 11.52 -2.63
CA GLU A 350 -12.01 11.57 -1.78
C GLU A 350 -12.94 10.37 -1.96
N THR A 351 -12.81 9.60 -3.05
CA THR A 351 -13.55 8.35 -3.24
C THR A 351 -12.98 7.18 -2.45
N PHE A 352 -11.78 7.31 -1.87
CA PHE A 352 -11.07 6.29 -1.10
C PHE A 352 -10.97 6.69 0.37
N THR A 353 -11.99 6.37 1.16
CA THR A 353 -12.01 6.70 2.58
C THR A 353 -11.79 5.47 3.45
N TRP A 354 -11.15 5.65 4.63
CA TRP A 354 -10.99 4.57 5.59
C TRP A 354 -12.32 4.03 6.12
N PRO A 355 -13.33 4.86 6.44
CA PRO A 355 -14.64 4.33 6.83
C PRO A 355 -15.28 3.42 5.77
N ARG A 356 -15.17 3.76 4.47
CA ARG A 356 -15.67 2.91 3.37
C ARG A 356 -14.90 1.60 3.29
N ALA A 357 -13.57 1.65 3.39
CA ALA A 357 -12.73 0.45 3.42
C ALA A 357 -13.10 -0.44 4.61
N ALA A 358 -13.22 0.13 5.80
CA ALA A 358 -13.60 -0.60 7.02
C ALA A 358 -14.99 -1.23 6.92
N ALA A 359 -15.97 -0.53 6.37
CA ALA A 359 -17.31 -1.10 6.15
C ALA A 359 -17.27 -2.34 5.26
N GLY A 360 -16.49 -2.31 4.16
CA GLY A 360 -16.33 -3.48 3.29
C GLY A 360 -15.61 -4.64 3.98
N MET A 361 -14.56 -4.35 4.77
CA MET A 361 -13.85 -5.36 5.56
C MET A 361 -14.73 -5.97 6.65
N LEU A 362 -15.53 -5.16 7.38
CA LEU A 362 -16.45 -5.61 8.41
C LEU A 362 -17.58 -6.47 7.84
N ALA A 363 -18.05 -6.20 6.63
CA ALA A 363 -19.02 -7.06 5.94
C ALA A 363 -18.48 -8.48 5.73
N ALA A 364 -17.20 -8.61 5.34
CA ALA A 364 -16.53 -9.91 5.21
C ALA A 364 -16.36 -10.59 6.58
N LEU A 365 -15.93 -9.84 7.61
CA LEU A 365 -15.72 -10.35 8.97
C LEU A 365 -17.03 -10.77 9.67
N SER A 366 -18.16 -10.22 9.25
CA SER A 366 -19.49 -10.59 9.77
C SER A 366 -20.10 -11.81 9.07
N GLY A 367 -19.43 -12.39 8.07
CA GLY A 367 -19.98 -13.50 7.27
C GLY A 367 -21.10 -13.11 6.30
N LEU A 368 -21.45 -11.82 6.21
CA LEU A 368 -22.53 -11.32 5.35
C LEU A 368 -22.17 -11.34 3.86
N ALA A 369 -20.93 -11.58 3.52
CA ALA A 369 -20.40 -11.54 2.16
C ALA A 369 -20.89 -12.70 1.25
N HIS A 370 -21.49 -13.73 1.79
CA HIS A 370 -21.91 -14.94 1.06
C HIS A 370 -23.39 -14.95 0.69
N GLY A 371 -24.17 -13.90 1.02
CA GLY A 371 -25.63 -13.83 0.82
C GLY A 371 -26.14 -12.84 -0.23
N GLY A 372 -25.28 -12.15 -0.96
CA GLY A 372 -25.69 -11.13 -1.92
C GLY A 372 -25.07 -11.33 -3.29
N ASP A 373 -25.87 -11.69 -4.28
CA ASP A 373 -25.53 -11.63 -5.70
C ASP A 373 -24.97 -10.24 -6.06
N GLY A 374 -23.86 -10.28 -6.81
CA GLY A 374 -23.17 -9.09 -7.26
C GLY A 374 -24.07 -8.14 -8.03
N ASN A 375 -24.37 -7.00 -7.43
CA ASN A 375 -24.72 -5.83 -8.20
C ASN A 375 -23.77 -4.69 -7.81
N ALA A 376 -22.80 -4.46 -8.67
CA ALA A 376 -21.91 -3.35 -8.61
C ALA A 376 -22.69 -2.05 -8.58
N VAL A 377 -22.41 -1.21 -7.61
CA VAL A 377 -22.78 0.20 -7.67
C VAL A 377 -21.81 0.87 -8.64
N ASN A 378 -22.35 1.31 -9.78
CA ASN A 378 -21.71 2.19 -10.76
C ASN A 378 -21.21 3.51 -10.14
#